data_ef19fd673495c973a1004a1f74e59a5a
#
_entry.id   ef19fd673495c973a1004a1f74e59a5a
#
_cell.length_a   1.000
_cell.length_b   1.000
_cell.length_c   1.000
_cell.angle_alpha   90.00
_cell.angle_beta   90.00
_cell.angle_gamma   90.00
#
_symmetry.space_group_name_H-M   'P 1'
#
loop_
_entity.id
_entity.type
_entity.pdbx_description
1 polymer ?
#
loop_
_entity_poly.entity_id
_entity_poly.type
_entity_poly.pdbx_seq_one_letter_code
_entity_poly.pdbx_strand_id
1 'polypeptide(L)' 'LNIRKVVEMALLTSASAVILAHNHPSGVAVPSSSDEAATRQVAEALRTIGVRLVDHIVVADRDFVSMADSGDLLG' A
#
# COMPACT_ATOMS: atom_id res chain seq x y z
N LEU A 1 -2.13 -9.36 -1.32
CA LEU A 1 -2.88 -8.14 -1.01
C LEU A 1 -4.31 -8.23 -1.54
N ASN A 2 -5.27 -8.13 -0.66
CA ASN A 2 -6.68 -8.26 -1.00
C ASN A 2 -7.32 -6.87 -1.17
N ILE A 3 -7.47 -6.45 -2.42
CA ILE A 3 -7.99 -5.12 -2.76
C ILE A 3 -9.41 -4.92 -2.24
N ARG A 4 -10.27 -5.92 -2.39
CA ARG A 4 -11.66 -5.86 -1.91
C ARG A 4 -11.69 -5.57 -0.40
N LYS A 5 -10.85 -6.26 0.37
CA LYS A 5 -10.79 -6.09 1.82
C LYS A 5 -10.34 -4.69 2.21
N VAL A 6 -9.36 -4.15 1.52
CA VAL A 6 -8.88 -2.79 1.75
C VAL A 6 -9.99 -1.78 1.49
N VAL A 7 -10.70 -1.93 0.38
CA VAL A 7 -11.82 -1.03 0.03
C VAL A 7 -12.95 -1.15 1.07
N GLU A 8 -13.31 -2.37 1.46
CA GLU A 8 -14.33 -2.60 2.50
C GLU A 8 -13.97 -1.89 3.80
N MET A 9 -12.73 -2.05 4.25
CA MET A 9 -12.27 -1.43 5.50
C MET A 9 -12.27 0.09 5.41
N ALA A 10 -11.87 0.64 4.26
CA ALA A 10 -11.89 2.08 4.05
C ALA A 10 -13.33 2.63 4.14
N LEU A 11 -14.29 1.92 3.54
CA LEU A 11 -15.70 2.31 3.59
C LEU A 11 -16.28 2.18 5.00
N LEU A 12 -16.02 1.06 5.67
CA LEU A 12 -16.55 0.80 7.02
C LEU A 12 -16.03 1.80 8.04
N THR A 13 -14.80 2.24 7.90
CA THR A 13 -14.18 3.20 8.83
C THR A 13 -14.35 4.64 8.39
N SER A 14 -14.99 4.87 7.25
CA SER A 14 -15.12 6.22 6.66
C SER A 14 -13.76 6.90 6.50
N ALA A 15 -12.76 6.14 6.11
CA ALA A 15 -11.39 6.64 5.95
C ALA A 15 -11.32 7.63 4.79
N SER A 16 -10.55 8.70 4.97
CA SER A 16 -10.19 9.62 3.88
C SER A 16 -8.81 9.31 3.30
N ALA A 17 -8.00 8.55 4.04
CA ALA A 17 -6.66 8.14 3.63
C ALA A 17 -6.33 6.76 4.21
N VAL A 18 -5.45 6.03 3.54
CA VAL A 18 -5.03 4.69 3.92
C VAL A 18 -3.50 4.60 3.83
N ILE A 19 -2.91 3.92 4.78
CA ILE A 19 -1.51 3.48 4.72
C ILE A 19 -1.53 1.95 4.77
N LEU A 20 -0.87 1.32 3.81
CA LEU A 20 -0.69 -0.12 3.80
C LEU A 20 0.66 -0.48 4.42
N ALA A 21 0.73 -1.63 5.03
CA ALA A 21 1.98 -2.17 5.52
C ALA A 21 1.98 -3.69 5.33
N HIS A 22 3.10 -4.26 4.92
CA HIS A 22 3.24 -5.70 4.89
C HIS A 22 4.68 -6.11 5.18
N ASN A 23 4.82 -7.35 5.65
CA ASN A 23 6.09 -7.91 6.06
C ASN A 23 6.67 -8.80 4.97
N HIS A 24 7.96 -8.62 4.66
CA HIS A 24 8.72 -9.50 3.78
C HIS A 24 9.49 -10.52 4.60
N PRO A 25 9.07 -11.79 4.63
CA PRO A 25 9.75 -12.81 5.43
C PRO A 25 11.19 -13.07 4.99
N SER A 26 11.55 -12.69 3.76
CA SER A 26 12.91 -12.87 3.25
C SER A 26 13.97 -12.04 3.96
N GLY A 27 13.56 -11.03 4.75
CA GLY A 27 14.49 -10.12 5.41
C GLY A 27 14.95 -8.96 4.54
N VAL A 28 14.43 -8.85 3.32
CA VAL A 28 14.76 -7.76 2.39
C VAL A 28 13.53 -6.89 2.19
N ALA A 29 13.63 -5.62 2.57
CA ALA A 29 12.51 -4.68 2.56
C ALA A 29 12.23 -4.05 1.19
N VAL A 30 12.92 -4.48 0.15
CA VAL A 30 12.71 -3.92 -1.20
C VAL A 30 11.38 -4.39 -1.77
N PRO A 31 10.49 -3.48 -2.21
CA PRO A 31 9.26 -3.88 -2.86
C PRO A 31 9.53 -4.66 -4.15
N SER A 32 8.79 -5.74 -4.37
CA SER A 32 8.85 -6.48 -5.62
C SER A 32 8.04 -5.77 -6.70
N SER A 33 8.23 -6.15 -7.97
CA SER A 33 7.39 -5.63 -9.05
C SER A 33 5.91 -6.01 -8.84
N SER A 34 5.66 -7.17 -8.25
CA SER A 34 4.33 -7.61 -7.86
C SER A 34 3.72 -6.68 -6.78
N ASP A 35 4.53 -6.28 -5.79
CA ASP A 35 4.10 -5.31 -4.77
C ASP A 35 3.75 -3.97 -5.39
N GLU A 36 4.57 -3.49 -6.31
CA GLU A 36 4.35 -2.22 -7.00
C GLU A 36 3.06 -2.24 -7.81
N ALA A 37 2.82 -3.33 -8.57
CA ALA A 37 1.62 -3.48 -9.37
C ALA A 37 0.37 -3.54 -8.49
N ALA A 38 0.40 -4.32 -7.41
CA ALA A 38 -0.71 -4.43 -6.46
C ALA A 38 -1.00 -3.09 -5.79
N THR A 39 0.04 -2.36 -5.43
CA THR A 39 -0.10 -1.03 -4.80
C THR A 39 -0.79 -0.04 -5.73
N ARG A 40 -0.42 -0.04 -7.02
CA ARG A 40 -1.08 0.82 -8.00
C ARG A 40 -2.56 0.47 -8.15
N GLN A 41 -2.89 -0.81 -8.15
CA GLN A 41 -4.29 -1.26 -8.22
C GLN A 41 -5.10 -0.81 -7.01
N VAL A 42 -4.53 -0.91 -5.81
CA VAL A 42 -5.18 -0.44 -4.58
C VAL A 42 -5.37 1.07 -4.62
N ALA A 43 -4.33 1.82 -5.01
CA ALA A 43 -4.40 3.27 -5.10
C ALA A 43 -5.52 3.71 -6.05
N GLU A 44 -5.65 3.04 -7.20
CA GLU A 44 -6.68 3.34 -8.18
C GLU A 44 -8.08 3.03 -7.63
N ALA A 45 -8.24 1.86 -7.01
CA ALA A 45 -9.53 1.47 -6.43
C ALA A 45 -9.97 2.43 -5.32
N LEU A 46 -9.06 2.82 -4.43
CA LEU A 46 -9.34 3.76 -3.36
C LEU A 46 -9.69 5.15 -3.91
N ARG A 47 -9.01 5.58 -4.96
CA ARG A 47 -9.28 6.87 -5.57
C ARG A 47 -10.71 6.95 -6.10
N THR A 48 -11.28 5.87 -6.63
CA THR A 48 -12.65 5.84 -7.14
C THR A 48 -13.69 6.09 -6.06
N ILE A 49 -13.36 5.85 -4.80
CA ILE A 49 -14.25 6.11 -3.66
C ILE A 49 -13.81 7.33 -2.84
N GLY A 50 -12.94 8.17 -3.39
CA GLY A 50 -12.51 9.40 -2.73
C GLY A 50 -11.52 9.20 -1.60
N VAL A 51 -10.81 8.07 -1.59
CA VAL A 51 -9.81 7.74 -0.55
C VAL A 51 -8.42 7.78 -1.15
N ARG A 52 -7.47 8.38 -0.44
CA ARG A 52 -6.08 8.48 -0.90
C ARG A 52 -5.21 7.41 -0.26
N LEU A 53 -4.45 6.68 -1.08
CA LEU A 53 -3.38 5.83 -0.58
C LEU A 53 -2.16 6.72 -0.33
N VAL A 54 -1.83 6.93 0.94
CA VAL A 54 -0.74 7.83 1.36
C VAL A 54 0.60 7.14 1.24
N ASP A 55 0.68 5.87 1.64
CA ASP A 55 1.94 5.12 1.59
C ASP A 55 1.67 3.62 1.63
N HIS A 56 2.70 2.87 1.27
CA HIS A 56 2.78 1.44 1.44
C HIS A 56 4.17 1.15 2.03
N ILE A 57 4.20 0.69 3.26
CA ILE A 57 5.43 0.42 4.01
C ILE A 57 5.73 -1.07 3.90
N VAL A 58 6.88 -1.41 3.37
CA VAL A 58 7.38 -2.79 3.34
C VAL A 58 8.35 -2.96 4.48
N VAL A 59 8.09 -3.91 5.36
CA VAL A 59 8.88 -4.15 6.58
C VAL A 59 9.60 -5.48 6.46
N ALA A 60 10.87 -5.51 6.84
CA ALA A 60 11.66 -6.73 6.87
C ALA A 60 12.70 -6.63 7.99
N ASP A 61 12.65 -7.57 8.95
CA ASP A 61 13.55 -7.60 10.10
C ASP A 61 13.65 -6.24 10.80
N ARG A 62 14.78 -5.54 10.60
CA ARG A 62 15.06 -4.24 11.22
C ARG A 62 14.97 -3.09 10.23
N ASP A 63 14.46 -3.36 9.04
CA ASP A 63 14.45 -2.38 7.97
C ASP A 63 13.04 -2.16 7.46
N PHE A 64 12.84 -1.04 6.79
CA PHE A 64 11.58 -0.78 6.11
C PHE A 64 11.82 0.13 4.91
N VAL A 65 10.91 0.06 3.94
CA VAL A 65 10.91 0.93 2.77
C VAL A 65 9.54 1.58 2.64
N SER A 66 9.52 2.90 2.57
CA SER A 66 8.33 3.67 2.21
C SER A 66 8.27 3.78 0.69
N MET A 67 7.21 3.26 0.08
CA MET A 67 7.05 3.35 -1.37
C MET A 67 6.79 4.78 -1.81
N ALA A 68 6.17 5.62 -0.96
CA ALA A 68 5.99 7.03 -1.25
C ALA A 68 7.34 7.76 -1.31
N ASP A 69 8.20 7.50 -0.35
CA ASP A 69 9.56 8.10 -0.32
C ASP A 69 10.40 7.66 -1.50
N SER A 70 10.21 6.43 -1.97
CA SER A 70 10.92 5.89 -3.13
C SER A 70 10.37 6.38 -4.47
N GLY A 71 9.27 7.13 -4.45
CA GLY A 71 8.61 7.61 -5.67
C GLY A 71 7.68 6.62 -6.34
N ASP A 72 7.45 5.46 -5.73
CA ASP A 72 6.64 4.39 -6.32
C ASP A 72 5.14 4.68 -6.31
N LEU A 73 4.70 5.68 -5.54
CA LEU A 73 3.31 6.09 -5.45
C LEU A 73 3.01 7.36 -6.25
N LEU A 74 4.00 7.89 -6.95
CA LEU A 74 3.81 9.03 -7.85
C LEU A 74 3.19 8.52 -9.14
N GLY A 75 1.97 8.83 -9.33
CA GLY A 75 1.34 8.28 -10.44
C GLY A 75 0.40 9.00 -11.20
#